data_16d8410285c175f37ae85a3450badb98
#
_entry.id   16d8410285c175f37ae85a3450badb98
#
_cell.length_a   1.000
_cell.length_b   1.000
_cell.length_c   1.000
_cell.angle_alpha   90.00
_cell.angle_beta   90.00
_cell.angle_gamma   90.00
#
_symmetry.space_group_name_H-M   'P 1'
#
loop_
_entity.id
_entity.type
_entity.pdbx_description
1 polymer ?
#
loop_
_entity_poly.entity_id
_entity_poly.type
_entity_poly.pdbx_seq_one_letter_code
_entity_poly.pdbx_strand_id
1 'polypeptide(L)'
;METIEIIGYKRANLGKKESKKLREEGNVPCVVYGGKDQIHFHAPMILFRDLVYTPGANFVKLNIEGEEKDAILQEIQFHPVSEIILHADFLELDDNKKVKMEIPVKAIGNSPGVQQGGKILMRIRKLSVMAYPKNMPSFVEVDISELELGKSVKVEELLNDQYDILNSPLVSVVSVNVPRVKIEVEEEEEEGEEGAEGAEGAEGAADGGDKKEAASEGDKGKEKKEENKES
;
A
#
# COMPACT_ATOMS: atom_id res chain seq x y z
N MET A 1 7.53 -9.26 -20.55
CA MET A 1 7.91 -8.39 -19.42
C MET A 1 9.06 -7.49 -19.82
N GLU A 2 9.08 -6.27 -19.35
CA GLU A 2 10.21 -5.38 -19.53
C GLU A 2 11.31 -5.74 -18.52
N THR A 3 12.58 -5.53 -18.93
CA THR A 3 13.73 -5.75 -18.06
C THR A 3 14.39 -4.42 -17.80
N ILE A 4 14.57 -4.07 -16.54
CA ILE A 4 15.18 -2.82 -16.11
C ILE A 4 16.60 -3.14 -15.61
N GLU A 5 17.59 -2.40 -16.10
CA GLU A 5 18.98 -2.57 -15.68
C GLU A 5 19.30 -1.64 -14.50
N ILE A 6 19.89 -2.22 -13.44
CA ILE A 6 20.35 -1.49 -12.26
C ILE A 6 21.83 -1.78 -12.05
N ILE A 7 22.62 -0.72 -12.08
CA ILE A 7 24.07 -0.78 -11.80
C ILE A 7 24.29 -0.56 -10.31
N GLY A 8 25.00 -1.48 -9.68
CA GLY A 8 25.29 -1.44 -8.24
C GLY A 8 26.77 -1.69 -7.95
N TYR A 9 27.16 -1.29 -6.74
CA TYR A 9 28.52 -1.46 -6.22
C TYR A 9 28.48 -2.30 -4.94
N LYS A 10 29.38 -3.28 -4.82
CA LYS A 10 29.49 -4.13 -3.62
C LYS A 10 29.82 -3.28 -2.39
N ARG A 11 29.20 -3.63 -1.27
CA ARG A 11 29.45 -2.94 0.01
C ARG A 11 30.53 -3.68 0.78
N ALA A 12 31.62 -2.98 1.06
CA ALA A 12 32.70 -3.52 1.90
C ALA A 12 32.33 -3.52 3.39
N ASN A 13 31.62 -2.47 3.83
CA ASN A 13 31.24 -2.28 5.22
C ASN A 13 29.72 -2.40 5.39
N LEU A 14 29.30 -3.26 6.31
CA LEU A 14 27.91 -3.47 6.68
C LEU A 14 27.66 -2.84 8.05
N GLY A 15 26.55 -2.16 8.22
CA GLY A 15 26.16 -1.63 9.51
C GLY A 15 25.33 -0.35 9.44
N LYS A 16 24.84 0.09 10.60
CA LYS A 16 23.90 1.22 10.72
C LYS A 16 24.50 2.56 10.28
N LYS A 17 25.77 2.81 10.64
CA LYS A 17 26.43 4.10 10.31
C LYS A 17 26.65 4.24 8.80
N GLU A 18 27.17 3.19 8.17
CA GLU A 18 27.42 3.18 6.72
C GLU A 18 26.11 3.24 5.92
N SER A 19 25.07 2.48 6.31
CA SER A 19 23.77 2.56 5.64
C SER A 19 23.13 3.95 5.75
N LYS A 20 23.34 4.66 6.87
CA LYS A 20 22.86 6.04 7.03
C LYS A 20 23.61 6.99 6.08
N LYS A 21 24.94 6.86 6.01
CA LYS A 21 25.79 7.67 5.12
C LYS A 21 25.43 7.49 3.64
N LEU A 22 25.25 6.23 3.20
CA LEU A 22 24.81 5.93 1.84
C LEU A 22 23.48 6.60 1.47
N ARG A 23 22.50 6.60 2.39
CA ARG A 23 21.21 7.27 2.14
C ARG A 23 21.35 8.79 2.09
N GLU A 24 22.23 9.38 2.89
CA GLU A 24 22.55 10.81 2.84
C GLU A 24 23.23 11.20 1.53
N GLU A 25 23.99 10.29 0.92
CA GLU A 25 24.63 10.45 -0.40
C GLU A 25 23.67 10.15 -1.58
N GLY A 26 22.41 9.79 -1.31
CA GLY A 26 21.42 9.46 -2.34
C GLY A 26 21.52 8.04 -2.90
N ASN A 27 22.24 7.15 -2.20
CA ASN A 27 22.34 5.74 -2.55
C ASN A 27 21.41 4.87 -1.69
N VAL A 28 20.84 3.85 -2.29
CA VAL A 28 19.97 2.87 -1.62
C VAL A 28 20.80 1.63 -1.28
N PRO A 29 20.89 1.23 0.01
CA PRO A 29 21.44 -0.06 0.38
C PRO A 29 20.50 -1.18 -0.04
N CYS A 30 21.04 -2.18 -0.74
CA CYS A 30 20.30 -3.29 -1.31
C CYS A 30 20.94 -4.62 -0.94
N VAL A 31 20.14 -5.68 -1.06
CA VAL A 31 20.59 -7.05 -0.94
C VAL A 31 20.01 -7.91 -2.06
N VAL A 32 20.81 -8.80 -2.63
CA VAL A 32 20.34 -9.86 -3.52
C VAL A 32 20.60 -11.21 -2.86
N TYR A 33 19.59 -12.05 -2.86
CA TYR A 33 19.60 -13.39 -2.28
C TYR A 33 18.83 -14.38 -3.16
N GLY A 34 18.84 -15.66 -2.79
CA GLY A 34 18.17 -16.74 -3.54
C GLY A 34 19.10 -17.53 -4.45
N GLY A 35 20.28 -17.01 -4.76
CA GLY A 35 21.35 -17.69 -5.46
C GLY A 35 22.28 -18.48 -4.52
N LYS A 36 23.53 -18.67 -4.97
CA LYS A 36 24.56 -19.36 -4.16
C LYS A 36 25.04 -18.49 -3.00
N ASP A 37 25.25 -17.20 -3.27
CA ASP A 37 25.81 -16.24 -2.33
C ASP A 37 24.84 -15.05 -2.16
N GLN A 38 24.77 -14.54 -0.93
CA GLN A 38 24.07 -13.30 -0.64
C GLN A 38 25.01 -12.11 -0.85
N ILE A 39 24.63 -11.18 -1.71
CA ILE A 39 25.43 -10.03 -2.05
C ILE A 39 24.78 -8.76 -1.52
N HIS A 40 25.54 -8.01 -0.72
CA HIS A 40 25.15 -6.68 -0.29
C HIS A 40 25.76 -5.65 -1.21
N PHE A 41 24.92 -4.78 -1.77
CA PHE A 41 25.35 -3.74 -2.67
C PHE A 41 24.61 -2.43 -2.40
N HIS A 42 24.98 -1.38 -3.07
CA HIS A 42 24.24 -0.13 -3.11
C HIS A 42 24.13 0.37 -4.54
N ALA A 43 23.06 1.08 -4.83
CA ALA A 43 22.81 1.67 -6.12
C ALA A 43 22.22 3.07 -5.98
N PRO A 44 22.43 3.98 -6.94
CA PRO A 44 21.81 5.30 -6.93
C PRO A 44 20.29 5.22 -6.95
N MET A 45 19.63 6.02 -6.10
CA MET A 45 18.16 6.01 -5.95
C MET A 45 17.43 6.28 -7.27
N ILE A 46 18.03 7.05 -8.17
CA ILE A 46 17.42 7.41 -9.45
C ILE A 46 17.13 6.21 -10.34
N LEU A 47 17.94 5.13 -10.25
CA LEU A 47 17.76 3.91 -11.04
C LEU A 47 16.52 3.09 -10.63
N PHE A 48 16.01 3.33 -9.42
CA PHE A 48 14.80 2.66 -8.93
C PHE A 48 13.51 3.32 -9.42
N ARG A 49 13.62 4.51 -10.00
CA ARG A 49 12.45 5.29 -10.44
C ARG A 49 11.56 4.48 -11.38
N ASP A 50 12.14 3.92 -12.42
CA ASP A 50 11.38 3.20 -13.44
C ASP A 50 10.87 1.84 -12.93
N LEU A 51 11.55 1.25 -11.95
CA LEU A 51 11.13 0.00 -11.32
C LEU A 51 9.95 0.20 -10.35
N VAL A 52 9.95 1.30 -9.60
CA VAL A 52 9.00 1.52 -8.50
C VAL A 52 7.73 2.22 -8.97
N TYR A 53 7.88 3.24 -9.83
CA TYR A 53 6.77 4.09 -10.25
C TYR A 53 6.09 3.64 -11.54
N THR A 54 6.61 2.61 -12.20
CA THR A 54 5.93 1.98 -13.34
C THR A 54 4.96 0.92 -12.86
N PRO A 55 3.70 0.94 -13.31
CA PRO A 55 2.67 0.02 -12.84
C PRO A 55 2.86 -1.43 -13.33
N GLY A 56 3.87 -1.72 -14.15
CA GLY A 56 4.15 -3.05 -14.69
C GLY A 56 4.87 -3.97 -13.68
N ALA A 57 4.76 -5.27 -13.91
CA ALA A 57 5.64 -6.25 -13.28
C ALA A 57 6.89 -6.41 -14.15
N ASN A 58 8.05 -6.03 -13.62
CA ASN A 58 9.31 -5.96 -14.37
C ASN A 58 10.35 -6.87 -13.76
N PHE A 59 11.17 -7.48 -14.61
CA PHE A 59 12.40 -8.13 -14.19
C PHE A 59 13.51 -7.10 -14.05
N VAL A 60 14.49 -7.40 -13.22
CA VAL A 60 15.62 -6.52 -12.97
C VAL A 60 16.89 -7.24 -13.34
N LYS A 61 17.69 -6.63 -14.18
CA LYS A 61 19.04 -7.07 -14.47
C LYS A 61 20.01 -6.28 -13.60
N LEU A 62 20.55 -6.93 -12.59
CA LEU A 62 21.50 -6.34 -11.67
C LEU A 62 22.92 -6.50 -12.24
N ASN A 63 23.60 -5.39 -12.44
CA ASN A 63 25.02 -5.38 -12.80
C ASN A 63 25.83 -4.88 -11.59
N ILE A 64 26.44 -5.83 -10.88
CA ILE A 64 27.19 -5.56 -9.65
C ILE A 64 28.67 -5.76 -9.93
N GLU A 65 29.40 -4.66 -10.18
CA GLU A 65 30.85 -4.67 -10.47
C GLU A 65 31.24 -5.62 -11.61
N GLY A 66 30.36 -5.75 -12.64
CA GLY A 66 30.59 -6.62 -13.80
C GLY A 66 29.98 -8.03 -13.67
N GLU A 67 29.38 -8.36 -12.54
CA GLU A 67 28.57 -9.58 -12.39
C GLU A 67 27.12 -9.25 -12.75
N GLU A 68 26.61 -9.84 -13.83
CA GLU A 68 25.21 -9.71 -14.22
C GLU A 68 24.38 -10.80 -13.55
N LYS A 69 23.25 -10.40 -12.94
CA LYS A 69 22.29 -11.30 -12.29
C LYS A 69 20.88 -10.87 -12.63
N ASP A 70 20.06 -11.84 -13.07
CA ASP A 70 18.64 -11.62 -13.23
C ASP A 70 17.95 -11.79 -11.89
N ALA A 71 17.14 -10.81 -11.52
CA ALA A 71 16.45 -10.75 -10.23
C ALA A 71 15.07 -10.13 -10.34
N ILE A 72 14.28 -10.27 -9.30
CA ILE A 72 13.03 -9.53 -9.09
C ILE A 72 13.12 -8.71 -7.82
N LEU A 73 12.43 -7.56 -7.81
CA LEU A 73 12.23 -6.79 -6.60
C LEU A 73 11.22 -7.53 -5.72
N GLN A 74 11.65 -7.97 -4.54
CA GLN A 74 10.82 -8.70 -3.60
C GLN A 74 10.19 -7.77 -2.59
N GLU A 75 10.96 -6.86 -2.02
CA GLU A 75 10.50 -5.90 -1.03
C GLU A 75 11.23 -4.57 -1.19
N ILE A 76 10.52 -3.48 -0.92
CA ILE A 76 11.08 -2.14 -0.92
C ILE A 76 10.55 -1.39 0.30
N GLN A 77 11.44 -0.69 1.00
CA GLN A 77 11.11 0.09 2.18
C GLN A 77 11.26 1.58 1.89
N PHE A 78 10.22 2.33 2.22
CA PHE A 78 10.18 3.79 2.06
C PHE A 78 10.23 4.49 3.41
N HIS A 79 10.75 5.68 3.40
CA HIS A 79 10.64 6.57 4.55
C HIS A 79 9.21 7.15 4.62
N PRO A 80 8.51 7.07 5.77
CA PRO A 80 7.08 7.36 5.86
C PRO A 80 6.68 8.81 5.56
N VAL A 81 7.63 9.76 5.62
CA VAL A 81 7.35 11.18 5.39
C VAL A 81 7.97 11.69 4.10
N SER A 82 9.21 11.30 3.80
CA SER A 82 9.96 11.82 2.64
C SER A 82 9.89 10.92 1.41
N GLU A 83 9.27 9.74 1.52
CA GLU A 83 9.16 8.73 0.46
C GLU A 83 10.50 8.29 -0.16
N ILE A 84 11.62 8.60 0.50
CA ILE A 84 12.94 8.15 0.11
C ILE A 84 13.05 6.64 0.32
N ILE A 85 13.63 5.94 -0.64
CA ILE A 85 13.86 4.50 -0.55
C ILE A 85 14.92 4.23 0.51
N LEU A 86 14.57 3.47 1.54
CA LEU A 86 15.46 3.10 2.63
C LEU A 86 16.22 1.80 2.38
N HIS A 87 15.57 0.83 1.75
CA HIS A 87 16.13 -0.48 1.44
C HIS A 87 15.38 -1.11 0.27
N ALA A 88 16.07 -1.96 -0.49
CA ALA A 88 15.46 -2.78 -1.53
C ALA A 88 16.04 -4.19 -1.50
N ASP A 89 15.15 -5.18 -1.54
CA ASP A 89 15.47 -6.59 -1.50
C ASP A 89 15.21 -7.22 -2.85
N PHE A 90 16.21 -7.91 -3.37
CA PHE A 90 16.14 -8.60 -4.65
C PHE A 90 16.27 -10.11 -4.47
N LEU A 91 15.42 -10.84 -5.17
CA LEU A 91 15.50 -12.30 -5.26
C LEU A 91 16.10 -12.67 -6.61
N GLU A 92 17.23 -13.37 -6.60
CA GLU A 92 17.87 -13.89 -7.81
C GLU A 92 16.96 -14.94 -8.47
N LEU A 93 16.79 -14.82 -9.77
CA LEU A 93 15.96 -15.72 -10.55
C LEU A 93 16.73 -16.99 -10.90
N ASP A 94 16.06 -18.11 -10.75
CA ASP A 94 16.50 -19.43 -11.21
C ASP A 94 15.41 -19.98 -12.13
N ASP A 95 15.75 -20.35 -13.35
CA ASP A 95 14.82 -20.89 -14.34
C ASP A 95 14.02 -22.10 -13.86
N ASN A 96 14.56 -22.84 -12.89
CA ASN A 96 13.99 -24.07 -12.38
C ASN A 96 13.14 -23.88 -11.11
N LYS A 97 13.05 -22.67 -10.59
CA LYS A 97 12.27 -22.37 -9.38
C LYS A 97 11.07 -21.48 -9.70
N LYS A 98 9.93 -21.81 -9.10
CA LYS A 98 8.78 -20.92 -9.12
C LYS A 98 9.07 -19.71 -8.22
N VAL A 99 8.74 -18.54 -8.70
CA VAL A 99 8.88 -17.28 -7.95
C VAL A 99 7.51 -16.65 -7.73
N LYS A 100 7.35 -16.00 -6.58
CA LYS A 100 6.16 -15.23 -6.25
C LYS A 100 6.41 -13.77 -6.64
N MET A 101 5.45 -13.18 -7.36
CA MET A 101 5.51 -11.80 -7.78
C MET A 101 4.13 -11.14 -7.71
N GLU A 102 4.09 -9.85 -7.44
CA GLU A 102 2.87 -9.06 -7.50
C GLU A 102 2.66 -8.50 -8.91
N ILE A 103 1.61 -8.98 -9.58
CA ILE A 103 1.31 -8.61 -10.96
C ILE A 103 0.10 -7.69 -10.97
N PRO A 104 0.19 -6.54 -11.67
CA PRO A 104 -0.92 -5.61 -11.78
C PRO A 104 -2.06 -6.17 -12.62
N VAL A 105 -3.27 -5.81 -12.23
CA VAL A 105 -4.51 -6.16 -12.93
C VAL A 105 -4.88 -5.06 -13.91
N LYS A 106 -5.21 -5.44 -15.13
CA LYS A 106 -5.70 -4.53 -16.17
C LYS A 106 -7.10 -4.95 -16.61
N ALA A 107 -8.07 -4.08 -16.39
CA ALA A 107 -9.43 -4.29 -16.90
C ALA A 107 -9.47 -4.02 -18.41
N ILE A 108 -10.04 -4.97 -19.19
CA ILE A 108 -10.21 -4.87 -20.63
C ILE A 108 -11.69 -4.98 -20.97
N GLY A 109 -12.09 -4.30 -22.03
CA GLY A 109 -13.48 -4.28 -22.50
C GLY A 109 -14.28 -3.11 -21.98
N ASN A 110 -15.57 -3.06 -22.35
CA ASN A 110 -16.49 -2.00 -22.00
C ASN A 110 -17.69 -2.59 -21.28
N SER A 111 -17.84 -2.27 -20.00
CA SER A 111 -18.90 -2.83 -19.16
C SER A 111 -20.26 -2.16 -19.43
N PRO A 112 -21.34 -2.93 -19.66
CA PRO A 112 -22.69 -2.41 -19.75
C PRO A 112 -23.14 -1.73 -18.43
N GLY A 113 -22.65 -2.19 -17.30
CA GLY A 113 -22.90 -1.55 -16.02
C GLY A 113 -22.33 -0.14 -15.91
N VAL A 114 -21.20 0.15 -16.57
CA VAL A 114 -20.62 1.49 -16.63
C VAL A 114 -21.46 2.40 -17.54
N GLN A 115 -21.94 1.87 -18.67
CA GLN A 115 -22.83 2.62 -19.57
C GLN A 115 -24.14 3.01 -18.90
N GLN A 116 -24.61 2.24 -17.93
CA GLN A 116 -25.79 2.51 -17.10
C GLN A 116 -25.51 3.46 -15.91
N GLY A 117 -24.32 4.09 -15.87
CA GLY A 117 -23.94 5.03 -14.81
C GLY A 117 -23.21 4.42 -13.61
N GLY A 118 -22.83 3.15 -13.67
CA GLY A 118 -21.98 2.52 -12.66
C GLY A 118 -20.54 3.01 -12.70
N LYS A 119 -19.85 2.90 -11.56
CA LYS A 119 -18.40 3.15 -11.46
C LYS A 119 -17.64 1.85 -11.25
N ILE A 120 -16.57 1.67 -12.02
CA ILE A 120 -15.63 0.56 -11.83
C ILE A 120 -14.88 0.79 -10.53
N LEU A 121 -14.90 -0.19 -9.64
CA LEU A 121 -14.12 -0.24 -8.43
C LEU A 121 -13.15 -1.43 -8.51
N MET A 122 -11.88 -1.15 -8.65
CA MET A 122 -10.82 -2.15 -8.54
C MET A 122 -10.50 -2.35 -7.06
N ARG A 123 -10.90 -3.49 -6.50
CA ARG A 123 -10.63 -3.83 -5.09
C ARG A 123 -9.20 -4.33 -4.91
N ILE A 124 -8.71 -5.12 -5.87
CA ILE A 124 -7.35 -5.63 -5.91
C ILE A 124 -6.69 -5.06 -7.18
N ARG A 125 -5.64 -4.28 -6.98
CA ARG A 125 -4.86 -3.70 -8.09
C ARG A 125 -3.70 -4.58 -8.51
N LYS A 126 -3.20 -5.43 -7.60
CA LYS A 126 -2.09 -6.35 -7.84
C LYS A 126 -2.46 -7.73 -7.29
N LEU A 127 -2.24 -8.76 -8.08
CA LEU A 127 -2.44 -10.15 -7.67
C LEU A 127 -1.09 -10.80 -7.36
N SER A 128 -1.03 -11.57 -6.28
CA SER A 128 0.14 -12.39 -5.96
C SER A 128 0.10 -13.65 -6.81
N VAL A 129 1.02 -13.74 -7.75
CA VAL A 129 1.12 -14.85 -8.71
C VAL A 129 2.41 -15.62 -8.45
N MET A 130 2.32 -16.93 -8.52
CA MET A 130 3.46 -17.85 -8.45
C MET A 130 3.60 -18.58 -9.79
N ALA A 131 4.73 -18.36 -10.46
CA ALA A 131 5.03 -19.01 -11.74
C ALA A 131 6.53 -19.20 -11.94
N TYR A 132 6.89 -19.96 -12.96
CA TYR A 132 8.27 -19.96 -13.45
C TYR A 132 8.57 -18.63 -14.16
N PRO A 133 9.81 -18.11 -14.11
CA PRO A 133 10.16 -16.82 -14.73
C PRO A 133 9.74 -16.72 -16.21
N LYS A 134 9.80 -17.82 -16.95
CA LYS A 134 9.40 -17.87 -18.37
C LYS A 134 7.89 -17.72 -18.62
N ASN A 135 7.06 -18.14 -17.65
CA ASN A 135 5.60 -18.13 -17.76
C ASN A 135 4.95 -16.96 -16.99
N MET A 136 5.75 -16.05 -16.47
CA MET A 136 5.24 -14.94 -15.69
C MET A 136 4.60 -13.88 -16.60
N PRO A 137 3.31 -13.51 -16.42
CA PRO A 137 2.66 -12.48 -17.23
C PRO A 137 3.05 -11.07 -16.74
N SER A 138 3.09 -10.09 -17.65
CA SER A 138 3.32 -8.69 -17.29
C SER A 138 2.11 -8.04 -16.63
N PHE A 139 0.91 -8.47 -17.03
CA PHE A 139 -0.38 -8.01 -16.52
C PHE A 139 -1.34 -9.20 -16.43
N VAL A 140 -2.25 -9.18 -15.49
CA VAL A 140 -3.42 -10.08 -15.49
C VAL A 140 -4.58 -9.29 -16.10
N GLU A 141 -5.07 -9.76 -17.23
CA GLU A 141 -6.17 -9.15 -17.97
C GLU A 141 -7.49 -9.65 -17.40
N VAL A 142 -8.38 -8.72 -17.09
CA VAL A 142 -9.74 -9.01 -16.59
C VAL A 142 -10.74 -8.45 -17.58
N ASP A 143 -11.50 -9.32 -18.21
CA ASP A 143 -12.59 -8.90 -19.09
C ASP A 143 -13.79 -8.41 -18.27
N ILE A 144 -14.21 -7.18 -18.56
CA ILE A 144 -15.36 -6.55 -17.92
C ILE A 144 -16.55 -6.38 -18.88
N SER A 145 -16.48 -6.96 -20.09
CA SER A 145 -17.50 -6.76 -21.14
C SER A 145 -18.89 -7.27 -20.76
N GLU A 146 -18.95 -8.27 -19.87
CA GLU A 146 -20.21 -8.86 -19.37
C GLU A 146 -20.61 -8.34 -17.99
N LEU A 147 -19.88 -7.36 -17.45
CA LEU A 147 -20.07 -6.92 -16.08
C LEU A 147 -21.21 -5.90 -15.96
N GLU A 148 -22.34 -6.33 -15.38
CA GLU A 148 -23.50 -5.51 -15.09
C GLU A 148 -23.36 -4.74 -13.78
N LEU A 149 -24.31 -3.83 -13.50
CA LEU A 149 -24.41 -3.12 -12.23
C LEU A 149 -24.51 -4.07 -11.04
N GLY A 150 -23.68 -3.86 -10.02
CA GLY A 150 -23.67 -4.66 -8.79
C GLY A 150 -22.94 -6.00 -8.90
N LYS A 151 -22.50 -6.40 -10.11
CA LYS A 151 -21.70 -7.62 -10.29
C LYS A 151 -20.22 -7.38 -10.06
N SER A 152 -19.48 -8.46 -9.81
CA SER A 152 -18.02 -8.42 -9.62
C SER A 152 -17.37 -9.66 -10.22
N VAL A 153 -16.19 -9.48 -10.79
CA VAL A 153 -15.30 -10.55 -11.23
C VAL A 153 -14.45 -10.99 -10.03
N LYS A 154 -14.41 -12.30 -9.78
CA LYS A 154 -13.64 -12.91 -8.69
C LYS A 154 -12.32 -13.47 -9.18
N VAL A 155 -11.40 -13.73 -8.24
CA VAL A 155 -10.12 -14.39 -8.53
C VAL A 155 -10.32 -15.76 -9.16
N GLU A 156 -11.37 -16.51 -8.78
CA GLU A 156 -11.71 -17.82 -9.33
C GLU A 156 -11.88 -17.82 -10.86
N GLU A 157 -12.42 -16.74 -11.41
CA GLU A 157 -12.67 -16.57 -12.86
C GLU A 157 -11.38 -16.27 -13.65
N LEU A 158 -10.30 -15.91 -12.94
CA LEU A 158 -9.00 -15.54 -13.55
C LEU A 158 -7.97 -16.67 -13.49
N LEU A 159 -8.34 -17.85 -12.99
CA LEU A 159 -7.44 -18.99 -12.90
C LEU A 159 -6.96 -19.41 -14.29
N ASN A 160 -5.65 -19.62 -14.42
CA ASN A 160 -5.00 -20.03 -15.66
C ASN A 160 -4.03 -21.19 -15.38
N ASP A 161 -3.88 -22.10 -16.32
CA ASP A 161 -2.99 -23.26 -16.19
C ASP A 161 -1.49 -22.91 -16.20
N GLN A 162 -1.14 -21.71 -16.64
CA GLN A 162 0.25 -21.26 -16.76
C GLN A 162 0.87 -20.74 -15.47
N TYR A 163 0.04 -20.26 -14.56
CA TYR A 163 0.48 -19.66 -13.30
C TYR A 163 -0.54 -19.86 -12.19
N ASP A 164 -0.06 -19.92 -10.97
CA ASP A 164 -0.88 -20.10 -9.77
C ASP A 164 -1.16 -18.75 -9.12
N ILE A 165 -2.43 -18.37 -8.89
CA ILE A 165 -2.80 -17.17 -8.14
C ILE A 165 -2.92 -17.54 -6.66
N LEU A 166 -2.15 -16.87 -5.80
CA LEU A 166 -2.11 -17.15 -4.35
C LEU A 166 -3.23 -16.47 -3.56
N ASN A 167 -3.93 -15.52 -4.17
CA ASN A 167 -5.03 -14.83 -3.54
C ASN A 167 -6.23 -15.77 -3.35
N SER A 168 -7.04 -15.51 -2.32
CA SER A 168 -8.25 -16.29 -2.08
C SER A 168 -9.22 -16.22 -3.28
N PRO A 169 -9.73 -17.34 -3.78
CA PRO A 169 -10.60 -17.40 -4.96
C PRO A 169 -11.91 -16.61 -4.80
N LEU A 170 -12.40 -16.47 -3.57
CA LEU A 170 -13.67 -15.79 -3.27
C LEU A 170 -13.55 -14.25 -3.30
N VAL A 171 -12.36 -13.71 -3.35
CA VAL A 171 -12.17 -12.25 -3.33
C VAL A 171 -12.48 -11.65 -4.69
N SER A 172 -13.30 -10.59 -4.71
CA SER A 172 -13.60 -9.84 -5.92
C SER A 172 -12.43 -8.94 -6.31
N VAL A 173 -12.02 -8.99 -7.56
CA VAL A 173 -10.94 -8.19 -8.14
C VAL A 173 -11.47 -6.85 -8.65
N VAL A 174 -12.51 -6.92 -9.48
CA VAL A 174 -13.17 -5.77 -10.09
C VAL A 174 -14.67 -5.85 -9.81
N SER A 175 -15.29 -4.74 -9.48
CA SER A 175 -16.75 -4.64 -9.30
C SER A 175 -17.28 -3.35 -9.92
N VAL A 176 -18.53 -3.38 -10.39
CA VAL A 176 -19.24 -2.18 -10.85
C VAL A 176 -20.29 -1.79 -9.83
N ASN A 177 -20.07 -0.68 -9.17
CA ASN A 177 -20.99 -0.19 -8.14
C ASN A 177 -21.81 1.00 -8.64
N VAL A 178 -23.05 1.08 -8.18
CA VAL A 178 -23.88 2.28 -8.36
C VAL A 178 -23.35 3.37 -7.44
N PRO A 179 -22.97 4.54 -7.94
CA PRO A 179 -22.59 5.65 -7.09
C PRO A 179 -23.78 6.06 -6.22
N ARG A 180 -23.58 6.13 -4.91
CA ARG A 180 -24.56 6.77 -4.03
C ARG A 180 -24.50 8.27 -4.30
N VAL A 181 -25.55 8.82 -4.87
CA VAL A 181 -25.73 10.27 -4.96
C VAL A 181 -25.94 10.73 -3.52
N LYS A 182 -25.00 11.49 -2.98
CA LYS A 182 -25.29 12.30 -1.81
C LYS A 182 -26.25 13.40 -2.30
N ILE A 183 -27.51 13.26 -1.98
CA ILE A 183 -28.45 14.38 -2.07
C ILE A 183 -28.03 15.28 -0.91
N GLU A 184 -27.24 16.29 -1.18
CA GLU A 184 -27.15 17.46 -0.31
C GLU A 184 -28.53 18.10 -0.43
N VAL A 185 -29.35 17.90 0.59
CA VAL A 185 -30.55 18.67 0.81
C VAL A 185 -30.02 20.05 1.19
N GLU A 186 -29.94 20.95 0.21
CA GLU A 186 -29.94 22.39 0.47
C GLU A 186 -31.26 22.66 1.16
N GLU A 187 -31.22 22.81 2.47
CA GLU A 187 -32.28 23.50 3.22
C GLU A 187 -32.22 24.95 2.73
N GLU A 188 -33.06 25.25 1.75
CA GLU A 188 -33.47 26.61 1.47
C GLU A 188 -34.17 27.10 2.73
N GLU A 189 -33.47 27.92 3.53
CA GLU A 189 -34.05 28.79 4.50
C GLU A 189 -34.93 29.81 3.72
N GLU A 190 -36.22 29.53 3.57
CA GLU A 190 -37.23 30.54 3.28
C GLU A 190 -37.31 31.46 4.49
N GLU A 191 -36.65 32.60 4.40
CA GLU A 191 -37.00 33.80 5.14
C GLU A 191 -38.43 34.23 4.73
N GLY A 192 -39.38 33.91 5.57
CA GLY A 192 -40.73 34.47 5.56
C GLY A 192 -40.86 35.54 6.62
N GLU A 193 -40.59 36.77 6.23
CA GLU A 193 -41.08 37.97 6.96
C GLU A 193 -42.60 37.92 7.04
N GLU A 194 -43.16 38.15 8.22
CA GLU A 194 -44.22 39.11 8.53
C GLU A 194 -44.88 38.81 9.89
N GLY A 195 -44.90 39.84 10.72
CA GLY A 195 -46.10 40.31 11.35
C GLY A 195 -46.13 40.33 12.87
N ALA A 196 -45.72 41.42 13.39
CA ALA A 196 -46.27 42.25 14.48
C ALA A 196 -47.18 41.65 15.55
N GLU A 197 -46.90 42.16 16.76
CA GLU A 197 -47.80 42.59 17.87
C GLU A 197 -48.32 41.53 18.88
N GLY A 198 -48.00 41.84 20.11
CA GLY A 198 -48.92 41.56 21.21
C GLY A 198 -48.31 41.15 22.55
N ALA A 199 -47.88 42.14 23.35
CA ALA A 199 -48.20 42.36 24.74
C ALA A 199 -47.90 41.29 25.83
N GLU A 200 -47.08 41.73 26.79
CA GLU A 200 -47.29 41.77 28.24
C GLU A 200 -47.42 40.46 29.02
N GLY A 201 -46.57 40.38 30.04
CA GLY A 201 -46.95 39.76 31.29
C GLY A 201 -45.87 39.00 32.05
N ALA A 202 -45.15 39.74 32.85
CA ALA A 202 -44.91 39.50 34.27
C ALA A 202 -44.09 38.29 34.75
N GLU A 203 -42.93 38.58 35.32
CA GLU A 203 -42.56 38.42 36.74
C GLU A 203 -42.38 37.01 37.29
N GLY A 204 -41.24 36.86 37.88
CA GLY A 204 -40.98 35.97 39.02
C GLY A 204 -39.66 35.24 38.87
N ALA A 205 -38.58 35.83 39.26
CA ALA A 205 -37.95 35.79 40.59
C ALA A 205 -37.29 34.45 40.88
N ALA A 206 -35.97 34.59 40.96
CA ALA A 206 -35.11 34.29 42.10
C ALA A 206 -34.61 32.87 42.28
N ASP A 207 -33.36 32.84 42.35
CA ASP A 207 -32.43 32.57 43.48
C ASP A 207 -31.76 31.21 43.39
N GLY A 208 -30.49 31.29 43.35
CA GLY A 208 -29.61 30.99 44.46
C GLY A 208 -28.71 29.82 44.24
N GLY A 209 -27.46 30.12 44.29
CA GLY A 209 -26.48 29.48 45.13
C GLY A 209 -25.64 28.39 44.45
N ASP A 210 -24.47 28.69 44.17
CA ASP A 210 -23.22 28.88 44.96
C ASP A 210 -22.45 27.59 45.22
N LYS A 211 -21.21 27.63 44.77
CA LYS A 211 -19.99 27.06 45.41
C LYS A 211 -19.78 25.56 45.45
N LYS A 212 -18.68 25.06 45.09
CA LYS A 212 -17.28 25.04 45.53
C LYS A 212 -16.62 23.85 44.92
N GLU A 213 -15.47 24.03 44.32
CA GLU A 213 -14.09 23.89 44.79
C GLU A 213 -13.81 22.60 45.58
N ALA A 214 -12.82 21.91 45.09
CA ALA A 214 -11.57 21.46 45.73
C ALA A 214 -11.12 20.16 45.05
N ALA A 215 -9.99 20.04 44.37
CA ALA A 215 -8.62 20.01 44.85
C ALA A 215 -8.32 18.91 45.85
N SER A 216 -7.41 18.05 45.50
CA SER A 216 -6.26 17.50 46.25
C SER A 216 -5.88 16.17 45.66
N GLU A 217 -4.68 16.03 45.11
CA GLU A 217 -3.39 15.82 45.81
C GLU A 217 -3.33 14.53 46.61
N GLY A 218 -2.26 13.84 46.34
CA GLY A 218 -1.63 12.91 47.26
C GLY A 218 -1.30 11.59 46.60
N ASP A 219 -0.16 11.33 46.28
CA ASP A 219 1.21 11.22 46.80
C ASP A 219 1.58 9.78 47.10
N LYS A 220 2.76 9.44 46.60
CA LYS A 220 3.78 8.54 47.15
C LYS A 220 3.51 7.07 47.45
N GLY A 221 4.49 6.36 47.01
CA GLY A 221 5.14 5.34 47.81
C GLY A 221 5.68 4.21 46.95
N LYS A 222 6.92 4.29 46.58
CA LYS A 222 8.14 3.70 47.16
C LYS A 222 8.22 2.17 47.08
N GLU A 223 9.23 1.81 46.34
CA GLU A 223 10.39 1.00 46.73
C GLU A 223 10.16 -0.41 47.29
N LYS A 224 10.80 -1.36 46.64
CA LYS A 224 11.95 -2.21 47.08
C LYS A 224 12.05 -3.40 46.13
N LYS A 225 13.23 -3.58 45.49
CA LYS A 225 14.42 -4.33 45.90
C LYS A 225 14.11 -5.80 46.24
N GLU A 226 14.67 -6.73 45.59
CA GLU A 226 15.98 -7.39 45.69
C GLU A 226 15.91 -8.66 44.86
N GLU A 227 16.89 -8.88 43.97
CA GLU A 227 18.01 -9.81 44.13
C GLU A 227 17.65 -11.28 44.40
N ASN A 228 18.01 -12.13 43.47
CA ASN A 228 18.86 -13.33 43.63
C ASN A 228 18.99 -13.99 42.24
N LYS A 229 20.18 -14.06 41.65
CA LYS A 229 21.33 -14.92 41.87
C LYS A 229 21.05 -16.40 41.60
N GLU A 230 21.79 -16.87 40.62
CA GLU A 230 22.42 -18.20 40.47
C GLU A 230 21.49 -19.41 40.18
N SER A 231 21.54 -19.90 38.97
CA SER A 231 22.26 -21.16 38.62
C SER A 231 22.47 -21.23 37.12
#